data_9817cc0f82323806a0e982a012dec9fb
#
_entry.id   9817cc0f82323806a0e982a012dec9fb
#
_cell.length_a   1.000
_cell.length_b   1.000
_cell.length_c   1.000
_cell.angle_alpha   90.00
_cell.angle_beta   90.00
_cell.angle_gamma   90.00
#
_symmetry.space_group_name_H-M   'P 1'
#
loop_
_entity.id
_entity.type
_entity.pdbx_description
1 polymer ?
#
loop_
_entity_poly.entity_id
_entity_poly.type
_entity_poly.pdbx_seq_one_letter_code
_entity_poly.pdbx_strand_id
1 'polypeptide(L)'
;MKLIGRGEYALDHSTSGTPEHFGLAVNGYTHSTAPNRRFPDLITQRLLKAALADSPTPYRPDELEYLAGHCTEKEDDAERVERQLRKSAAALLLYLRIGERFDAIVTGASDKGTWVRLLEPPDEGKLAVGANGLD
;
A
#
# COMPACT_ATOMS: atom_id res chain seq x y z
N MET A 1 -7.43 -6.40 11.11
CA MET A 1 -7.40 -5.02 11.63
C MET A 1 -6.20 -4.33 10.99
N LYS A 2 -6.40 -3.38 10.06
CA LYS A 2 -5.30 -2.56 9.54
C LYS A 2 -4.97 -1.51 10.61
N LEU A 3 -3.93 -1.73 11.37
CA LEU A 3 -3.43 -0.82 12.40
C LEU A 3 -2.62 0.36 11.81
N ILE A 4 -2.29 0.28 10.52
CA ILE A 4 -1.53 1.31 9.82
C ILE A 4 -2.43 1.87 8.72
N GLY A 5 -2.71 3.17 8.76
CA GLY A 5 -3.40 3.88 7.68
C GLY A 5 -2.60 3.75 6.37
N ARG A 6 -3.28 3.99 5.23
CA ARG A 6 -2.57 4.14 3.95
C ARG A 6 -1.68 5.36 4.05
N GLY A 7 -0.42 5.21 3.62
CA GLY A 7 0.46 6.34 3.42
C GLY A 7 -0.06 7.19 2.26
N GLU A 8 0.06 8.49 2.38
CA GLU A 8 -0.18 9.43 1.28
C GLU A 8 1.00 10.40 1.19
N TYR A 9 1.30 10.85 0.00
CA TYR A 9 2.24 11.93 -0.20
C TYR A 9 1.52 13.26 -0.01
N ALA A 10 2.10 14.14 0.78
CA ALA A 10 1.56 15.47 1.03
C ALA A 10 2.67 16.50 0.97
N LEU A 11 2.32 17.73 0.56
CA LEU A 11 3.21 18.86 0.66
C LEU A 11 3.21 19.35 2.11
N ASP A 12 4.40 19.49 2.70
CA ASP A 12 4.54 20.09 4.02
C ASP A 12 4.48 21.62 3.91
N HIS A 13 3.40 22.19 4.43
CA HIS A 13 3.26 23.64 4.61
C HIS A 13 3.70 23.97 6.02
N SER A 14 4.74 24.77 6.15
CA SER A 14 5.37 25.17 7.43
C SER A 14 4.42 25.77 8.49
N THR A 15 3.15 25.98 8.17
CA THR A 15 2.11 26.55 9.02
C THR A 15 1.09 25.57 9.57
N SER A 16 1.00 24.37 9.02
CA SER A 16 0.15 23.28 9.52
C SER A 16 1.04 22.12 9.92
N GLY A 17 0.90 21.64 11.14
CA GLY A 17 1.78 20.62 11.72
C GLY A 17 2.22 19.56 10.71
N THR A 18 3.49 19.21 10.77
CA THR A 18 4.15 18.25 9.87
C THR A 18 3.37 16.93 9.83
N PRO A 19 3.10 16.39 8.65
CA PRO A 19 2.54 15.05 8.54
C PRO A 19 3.38 14.04 9.31
N GLU A 20 2.75 13.30 10.18
CA GLU A 20 3.41 12.29 11.00
C GLU A 20 3.46 10.95 10.28
N HIS A 21 4.61 10.31 10.26
CA HIS A 21 4.70 8.92 9.86
C HIS A 21 4.32 8.03 11.06
N PHE A 22 3.05 7.64 11.13
CA PHE A 22 2.50 6.87 12.26
C PHE A 22 3.33 5.62 12.60
N GLY A 23 3.74 4.86 11.59
CA GLY A 23 4.48 3.60 11.80
C GLY A 23 5.90 3.77 12.33
N LEU A 24 6.51 4.95 12.14
CA LEU A 24 7.84 5.29 12.65
C LEU A 24 7.80 6.25 13.84
N ALA A 25 6.64 6.80 14.15
CA ALA A 25 6.44 7.83 15.19
C ALA A 25 7.41 9.02 15.03
N VAL A 26 7.63 9.46 13.79
CA VAL A 26 8.50 10.60 13.44
C VAL A 26 7.73 11.66 12.69
N ASN A 27 7.99 12.91 13.01
CA ASN A 27 7.46 14.10 12.33
C ASN A 27 8.39 14.49 11.17
N GLY A 28 7.81 15.08 10.11
CA GLY A 28 8.58 15.58 8.98
C GLY A 28 9.33 14.49 8.21
N TYR A 29 8.75 13.30 8.13
CA TYR A 29 9.35 12.18 7.40
C TYR A 29 9.24 12.39 5.89
N THR A 30 10.35 12.17 5.18
CA THR A 30 10.34 12.19 3.71
C THR A 30 11.15 11.02 3.13
N HIS A 31 10.74 10.58 1.97
CA HIS A 31 11.49 9.60 1.19
C HIS A 31 12.51 10.29 0.29
N SER A 32 13.75 9.82 0.26
CA SER A 32 14.81 10.34 -0.62
C SER A 32 15.87 9.32 -1.04
N THR A 33 15.71 8.05 -0.63
CA THR A 33 16.78 7.04 -0.72
C THR A 33 16.77 6.19 -1.99
N ALA A 34 15.70 6.22 -2.77
CA ALA A 34 15.54 5.38 -3.95
C ALA A 34 15.03 6.15 -5.20
N PRO A 35 15.72 7.23 -5.65
CA PRO A 35 15.26 8.08 -6.74
C PRO A 35 15.25 7.38 -8.12
N ASN A 36 15.92 6.24 -8.23
CA ASN A 36 15.95 5.42 -9.43
C ASN A 36 14.63 4.65 -9.69
N ARG A 37 13.80 4.46 -8.66
CA ARG A 37 12.56 3.69 -8.76
C ARG A 37 11.35 4.32 -8.09
N ARG A 38 11.55 5.37 -7.26
CA ARG A 38 10.47 6.13 -6.62
C ARG A 38 10.54 7.59 -7.05
N PHE A 39 9.54 8.02 -7.80
CA PHE A 39 9.50 9.39 -8.32
C PHE A 39 9.43 10.47 -7.21
N PRO A 40 8.71 10.28 -6.09
CA PRO A 40 8.77 11.22 -4.97
C PRO A 40 10.18 11.45 -4.40
N ASP A 41 11.00 10.40 -4.35
CA ASP A 41 12.39 10.51 -3.90
C ASP A 41 13.22 11.40 -4.83
N LEU A 42 12.98 11.29 -6.14
CA LEU A 42 13.65 12.15 -7.13
C LEU A 42 13.25 13.61 -6.97
N ILE A 43 11.96 13.88 -6.72
CA ILE A 43 11.45 15.24 -6.44
C ILE A 43 12.13 15.79 -5.20
N THR A 44 12.13 15.03 -4.10
CA THR A 44 12.78 15.42 -2.84
C THR A 44 14.26 15.72 -3.02
N GLN A 45 14.99 14.91 -3.76
CA GLN A 45 16.40 15.16 -4.05
C GLN A 45 16.64 16.40 -4.91
N ARG A 46 15.76 16.69 -5.85
CA ARG A 46 15.84 17.93 -6.65
C ARG A 46 15.61 19.17 -5.79
N LEU A 47 14.62 19.13 -4.91
CA LEU A 47 14.37 20.19 -3.93
C LEU A 47 15.57 20.40 -3.00
N LEU A 48 16.11 19.32 -2.46
CA LEU A 48 17.29 19.37 -1.58
C LEU A 48 18.51 19.96 -2.30
N LYS A 49 18.78 19.53 -3.53
CA LYS A 49 19.88 20.09 -4.33
C LYS A 49 19.71 21.57 -4.60
N ALA A 50 18.51 22.05 -4.92
CA ALA A 50 18.24 23.46 -5.10
C ALA A 50 18.47 24.25 -3.83
N ALA A 51 17.99 23.74 -2.68
CA ALA A 51 18.21 24.36 -1.38
C ALA A 51 19.70 24.44 -0.99
N LEU A 52 20.47 23.37 -1.20
CA LEU A 52 21.91 23.36 -0.92
C LEU A 52 22.73 24.27 -1.85
N ALA A 53 22.22 24.52 -3.06
CA ALA A 53 22.87 25.40 -4.04
C ALA A 53 22.36 26.85 -3.94
N ASP A 54 21.52 27.16 -2.95
CA ASP A 54 20.86 28.48 -2.80
C ASP A 54 20.18 28.94 -4.11
N SER A 55 19.60 27.98 -4.84
CA SER A 55 18.93 28.18 -6.11
C SER A 55 17.41 28.20 -5.93
N PRO A 56 16.67 28.86 -6.84
CA PRO A 56 15.20 28.80 -6.81
C PRO A 56 14.67 27.34 -6.84
N THR A 57 13.56 27.12 -6.18
CA THR A 57 12.91 25.81 -6.18
C THR A 57 12.52 25.40 -7.60
N PRO A 58 12.82 24.14 -8.03
CA PRO A 58 12.52 23.69 -9.40
C PRO A 58 11.05 23.39 -9.66
N TYR A 59 10.20 23.49 -8.63
CA TYR A 59 8.77 23.22 -8.70
C TYR A 59 7.98 24.31 -8.00
N ARG A 60 6.78 24.60 -8.50
CA ARG A 60 5.82 25.48 -7.83
C ARG A 60 5.02 24.68 -6.78
N PRO A 61 4.46 25.34 -5.75
CA PRO A 61 3.66 24.66 -4.74
C PRO A 61 2.47 23.88 -5.31
N ASP A 62 1.73 24.48 -6.25
CA ASP A 62 0.59 23.85 -6.92
C ASP A 62 1.00 22.62 -7.75
N GLU A 63 2.17 22.65 -8.36
CA GLU A 63 2.74 21.51 -9.07
C GLU A 63 3.12 20.40 -8.09
N LEU A 64 3.70 20.72 -6.94
CA LEU A 64 4.05 19.72 -5.92
C LEU A 64 2.81 19.05 -5.31
N GLU A 65 1.74 19.80 -5.05
CA GLU A 65 0.46 19.24 -4.59
C GLU A 65 -0.12 18.26 -5.61
N TYR A 66 -0.14 18.66 -6.89
CA TYR A 66 -0.58 17.77 -7.95
C TYR A 66 0.26 16.50 -8.03
N LEU A 67 1.59 16.62 -7.97
CA LEU A 67 2.51 15.48 -8.02
C LEU A 67 2.35 14.57 -6.82
N ALA A 68 2.14 15.10 -5.61
CA ALA A 68 1.88 14.33 -4.40
C ALA A 68 0.61 13.48 -4.56
N GLY A 69 -0.49 14.09 -4.97
CA GLY A 69 -1.75 13.38 -5.23
C GLY A 69 -1.60 12.32 -6.31
N HIS A 70 -0.93 12.65 -7.42
CA HIS A 70 -0.67 11.70 -8.50
C HIS A 70 0.17 10.50 -8.05
N CYS A 71 1.23 10.73 -7.28
CA CYS A 71 2.07 9.64 -6.75
C CYS A 71 1.29 8.73 -5.82
N THR A 72 0.46 9.28 -4.94
CA THR A 72 -0.42 8.50 -4.05
C THR A 72 -1.39 7.62 -4.84
N GLU A 73 -2.04 8.19 -5.86
CA GLU A 73 -2.95 7.43 -6.74
C GLU A 73 -2.24 6.27 -7.45
N LYS A 74 -1.03 6.52 -7.98
CA LYS A 74 -0.27 5.48 -8.70
C LYS A 74 0.27 4.40 -7.78
N GLU A 75 0.61 4.73 -6.54
CA GLU A 75 1.00 3.74 -5.53
C GLU A 75 -0.19 2.86 -5.14
N ASP A 76 -1.38 3.44 -4.93
CA ASP A 76 -2.62 2.72 -4.69
C ASP A 76 -2.99 1.78 -5.86
N ASP A 77 -2.82 2.23 -7.10
CA ASP A 77 -3.05 1.43 -8.30
C ASP A 77 -2.08 0.25 -8.37
N ALA A 78 -0.79 0.48 -8.12
CA ALA A 78 0.24 -0.56 -8.09
C ALA A 78 -0.05 -1.62 -7.02
N GLU A 79 -0.41 -1.21 -5.80
CA GLU A 79 -0.81 -2.12 -4.74
C GLU A 79 -2.05 -2.95 -5.10
N ARG A 80 -3.01 -2.34 -5.81
CA ARG A 80 -4.21 -3.05 -6.28
C ARG A 80 -3.86 -4.14 -7.26
N VAL A 81 -2.99 -3.84 -8.23
CA VAL A 81 -2.48 -4.81 -9.21
C VAL A 81 -1.70 -5.93 -8.52
N GLU A 82 -0.81 -5.60 -7.60
CA GLU A 82 -0.04 -6.59 -6.85
C GLU A 82 -0.95 -7.55 -6.08
N ARG A 83 -1.95 -7.03 -5.37
CA ARG A 83 -2.94 -7.86 -4.66
C ARG A 83 -3.71 -8.76 -5.61
N GLN A 84 -4.07 -8.25 -6.79
CA GLN A 84 -4.78 -9.05 -7.80
C GLN A 84 -3.90 -10.17 -8.34
N LEU A 85 -2.63 -9.88 -8.64
CA LEU A 85 -1.68 -10.88 -9.11
C LEU A 85 -1.42 -11.98 -8.07
N ARG A 86 -1.26 -11.61 -6.79
CA ARG A 86 -1.10 -12.59 -5.70
C ARG A 86 -2.31 -13.51 -5.63
N LYS A 87 -3.53 -12.99 -5.67
CA LYS A 87 -4.76 -13.81 -5.68
C LYS A 87 -4.84 -14.73 -6.89
N SER A 88 -4.46 -14.24 -8.06
CA SER A 88 -4.47 -15.04 -9.29
C SER A 88 -3.42 -16.16 -9.23
N ALA A 89 -2.21 -15.87 -8.73
CA ALA A 89 -1.17 -16.87 -8.54
C ALA A 89 -1.59 -17.95 -7.54
N ALA A 90 -2.19 -17.56 -6.42
CA ALA A 90 -2.71 -18.48 -5.43
C ALA A 90 -3.82 -19.37 -5.98
N ALA A 91 -4.78 -18.78 -6.70
CA ALA A 91 -5.84 -19.55 -7.36
C ALA A 91 -5.27 -20.58 -8.34
N LEU A 92 -4.21 -20.20 -9.08
CA LEU A 92 -3.54 -21.13 -10.00
C LEU A 92 -2.83 -22.27 -9.28
N LEU A 93 -2.17 -22.00 -8.16
CA LEU A 93 -1.52 -23.02 -7.33
C LEU A 93 -2.54 -24.00 -6.74
N LEU A 94 -3.71 -23.52 -6.35
CA LEU A 94 -4.77 -24.33 -5.75
C LEU A 94 -5.67 -25.01 -6.80
N TYR A 95 -5.59 -24.60 -8.06
CA TYR A 95 -6.47 -25.12 -9.12
C TYR A 95 -6.43 -26.66 -9.27
N LEU A 96 -5.23 -27.25 -9.19
CA LEU A 96 -5.03 -28.69 -9.26
C LEU A 96 -5.32 -29.43 -7.94
N ARG A 97 -5.63 -28.72 -6.88
CA ARG A 97 -5.87 -29.20 -5.53
C ARG A 97 -7.32 -29.04 -5.09
N ILE A 98 -8.24 -28.83 -6.07
CA ILE A 98 -9.67 -28.74 -5.80
C ILE A 98 -10.17 -30.06 -5.22
N GLY A 99 -10.89 -29.99 -4.09
CA GLY A 99 -11.36 -31.16 -3.34
C GLY A 99 -10.45 -31.59 -2.19
N GLU A 100 -9.24 -31.04 -2.08
CA GLU A 100 -8.37 -31.24 -0.92
C GLU A 100 -8.86 -30.45 0.30
N ARG A 101 -8.47 -30.93 1.48
CA ARG A 101 -8.73 -30.24 2.76
C ARG A 101 -7.47 -29.55 3.24
N PHE A 102 -7.62 -28.34 3.75
CA PHE A 102 -6.54 -27.50 4.25
C PHE A 102 -6.84 -27.00 5.65
N ASP A 103 -5.83 -26.96 6.49
CA ASP A 103 -5.90 -26.24 7.75
C ASP A 103 -5.88 -24.73 7.49
N ALA A 104 -6.77 -24.00 8.16
CA ALA A 104 -6.94 -22.57 7.94
C ALA A 104 -7.26 -21.84 9.23
N ILE A 105 -6.93 -20.55 9.27
CA ILE A 105 -7.26 -19.62 10.35
C ILE A 105 -8.28 -18.62 9.83
N VAL A 106 -9.33 -18.36 10.61
CA VAL A 106 -10.28 -17.27 10.30
C VAL A 106 -9.59 -15.93 10.51
N THR A 107 -9.49 -15.14 9.44
CA THR A 107 -8.87 -13.80 9.45
C THR A 107 -9.87 -12.66 9.55
N GLY A 108 -11.13 -12.94 9.26
CA GLY A 108 -12.21 -11.95 9.39
C GLY A 108 -13.58 -12.54 9.13
N ALA A 109 -14.58 -11.97 9.79
CA ALA A 109 -15.97 -12.29 9.56
C ALA A 109 -16.80 -11.00 9.51
N SER A 110 -17.74 -10.91 8.58
CA SER A 110 -18.69 -9.80 8.46
C SER A 110 -19.95 -10.29 7.74
N ASP A 111 -20.94 -9.41 7.59
CA ASP A 111 -22.16 -9.68 6.82
C ASP A 111 -21.87 -10.09 5.37
N LYS A 112 -20.69 -9.74 4.87
CA LYS A 112 -20.25 -10.08 3.51
C LYS A 112 -19.63 -11.46 3.39
N GLY A 113 -19.39 -12.15 4.51
CA GLY A 113 -18.86 -13.50 4.60
C GLY A 113 -17.70 -13.66 5.55
N THR A 114 -17.14 -14.87 5.58
CA THR A 114 -16.00 -15.25 6.40
C THR A 114 -14.76 -15.41 5.50
N TRP A 115 -13.66 -14.83 5.93
CA TRP A 115 -12.36 -14.96 5.26
C TRP A 115 -11.45 -15.84 6.09
N VAL A 116 -10.71 -16.68 5.39
CA VAL A 116 -9.78 -17.63 5.99
C VAL A 116 -8.42 -17.51 5.33
N ARG A 117 -7.37 -17.75 6.09
CA ARG A 117 -6.02 -17.92 5.60
C ARG A 117 -5.62 -19.37 5.76
N LEU A 118 -5.26 -20.01 4.66
CA LEU A 118 -4.66 -21.35 4.68
C LEU A 118 -3.30 -21.29 5.37
N LEU A 119 -2.93 -22.36 6.07
CA LEU A 119 -1.62 -22.44 6.70
C LEU A 119 -0.55 -22.84 5.68
N GLU A 120 -0.91 -23.76 4.75
CA GLU A 120 -0.01 -24.23 3.71
C GLU A 120 -0.78 -24.65 2.44
N PRO A 121 -0.58 -23.97 1.31
CA PRO A 121 0.20 -22.74 1.11
C PRO A 121 -0.47 -21.54 1.81
N PRO A 122 0.31 -20.53 2.26
CA PRO A 122 -0.24 -19.37 2.99
C PRO A 122 -0.99 -18.44 2.03
N ASP A 123 -2.29 -18.65 1.90
CA ASP A 123 -3.14 -17.88 1.02
C ASP A 123 -4.48 -17.53 1.67
N GLU A 124 -5.10 -16.45 1.23
CA GLU A 124 -6.37 -15.96 1.76
C GLU A 124 -7.52 -16.15 0.77
N GLY A 125 -8.61 -16.70 1.27
CA GLY A 125 -9.83 -16.89 0.50
C GLY A 125 -11.08 -16.57 1.30
N LYS A 126 -12.19 -16.42 0.57
CA LYS A 126 -13.51 -16.31 1.19
C LYS A 126 -14.11 -17.70 1.26
N LEU A 127 -14.64 -18.07 2.42
CA LEU A 127 -15.47 -19.27 2.56
C LEU A 127 -16.75 -19.09 1.75
N ALA A 128 -16.97 -19.99 0.80
CA ALA A 128 -18.23 -20.06 0.09
C ALA A 128 -19.23 -20.86 0.95
N VAL A 129 -20.31 -20.21 1.36
CA VAL A 129 -21.38 -20.88 2.09
C VAL A 129 -22.18 -21.76 1.12
N GLY A 130 -22.39 -23.01 1.45
CA GLY A 130 -23.49 -23.77 0.87
C GLY A 130 -23.16 -25.03 0.08
N ALA A 131 -21.89 -25.44 -0.11
CA ALA A 131 -21.66 -26.70 -0.80
C ALA A 131 -21.42 -27.92 0.14
N ASN A 132 -21.06 -27.69 1.41
CA ASN A 132 -20.62 -28.75 2.33
C ASN A 132 -21.18 -28.64 3.76
N GLY A 133 -22.36 -28.05 3.95
CA GLY A 133 -23.08 -28.16 5.24
C GLY A 133 -22.38 -27.52 6.44
N LEU A 134 -21.73 -26.38 6.25
CA LEU A 134 -21.39 -25.47 7.34
C LEU A 134 -22.51 -24.41 7.40
N ASP A 135 -23.52 -24.71 8.21
CA ASP A 135 -24.54 -23.77 8.66
C ASP A 135 -23.98 -22.80 9.68
#